data_fa904426d428d19c2130557d3e74806a
#
_entry.id   fa904426d428d19c2130557d3e74806a
#
_cell.length_a   1.000
_cell.length_b   1.000
_cell.length_c   1.000
_cell.angle_alpha   90.00
_cell.angle_beta   90.00
_cell.angle_gamma   90.00
#
_symmetry.space_group_name_H-M   'P 1'
#
loop_
_entity.id
_entity.type
_entity.pdbx_description
1 polymer ?
#
loop_
_entity_poly.entity_id
_entity_poly.type
_entity_poly.pdbx_seq_one_letter_code
_entity_poly.pdbx_strand_id
1 'polypeptide(L)'
;MRVLVIVNDQPYGSERPYNALRLGGALAKREDVDLRVFLFGDAVACAIAGQELPDGHYHLDRMLKPLIRRGEVGCCGTCLDARGLGEQLLGEGARRSSLEELADWALWADTTLTF
;
A
#
# COMPACT_ATOMS: atom_id res chain seq x y z
N MET A 1 11.74 14.34 -4.94
CA MET A 1 11.14 13.52 -6.02
C MET A 1 9.85 12.89 -5.52
N ARG A 2 8.83 12.91 -6.34
CA ARG A 2 7.51 12.34 -6.02
C ARG A 2 7.42 10.94 -6.61
N VAL A 3 7.21 9.95 -5.76
CA VAL A 3 7.18 8.54 -6.17
C VAL A 3 5.82 7.95 -5.81
N LEU A 4 5.18 7.32 -6.79
CA LEU A 4 3.97 6.54 -6.61
C LEU A 4 4.31 5.05 -6.76
N VAL A 5 3.94 4.26 -5.78
CA VAL A 5 4.06 2.80 -5.83
C VAL A 5 2.66 2.21 -5.91
N ILE A 6 2.40 1.42 -6.95
CA ILE A 6 1.12 0.71 -7.13
C ILE A 6 1.38 -0.77 -6.90
N VAL A 7 0.58 -1.37 -6.03
CA VAL A 7 0.68 -2.81 -5.69
C VAL A 7 -0.59 -3.50 -6.12
N ASN A 8 -0.47 -4.58 -6.88
CA ASN A 8 -1.61 -5.31 -7.45
C ASN A 8 -1.81 -6.70 -6.86
N ASP A 9 -0.74 -7.32 -6.36
CA ASP A 9 -0.80 -8.72 -5.94
C ASP A 9 -1.30 -8.88 -4.50
N GLN A 10 -1.91 -10.02 -4.24
CA GLN A 10 -2.41 -10.41 -2.93
C GLN A 10 -1.26 -10.58 -1.92
N PRO A 11 -1.50 -10.31 -0.64
CA PRO A 11 -0.50 -10.57 0.38
C PRO A 11 -0.20 -12.06 0.48
N TYR A 12 1.08 -12.38 0.68
CA TYR A 12 1.56 -13.75 0.94
C TYR A 12 1.39 -14.74 -0.20
N GLY A 13 0.75 -14.36 -1.31
CA GLY A 13 0.61 -15.22 -2.48
C GLY A 13 1.76 -15.10 -3.47
N SER A 14 2.49 -14.00 -3.41
CA SER A 14 3.73 -13.76 -4.15
C SER A 14 4.61 -12.82 -3.34
N GLU A 15 5.86 -12.64 -3.76
CA GLU A 15 6.77 -11.71 -3.10
C GLU A 15 6.62 -10.26 -3.59
N ARG A 16 5.79 -10.01 -4.61
CA ARG A 16 5.64 -8.66 -5.16
C ARG A 16 5.18 -7.63 -4.13
N PRO A 17 4.12 -7.87 -3.35
CA PRO A 17 3.75 -6.91 -2.30
C PRO A 17 4.86 -6.73 -1.26
N TYR A 18 5.50 -7.80 -0.86
CA TYR A 18 6.60 -7.76 0.08
C TYR A 18 7.74 -6.87 -0.44
N ASN A 19 8.16 -7.07 -1.69
CA ASN A 19 9.22 -6.30 -2.30
C ASN A 19 8.82 -4.84 -2.55
N ALA A 20 7.55 -4.60 -2.93
CA ALA A 20 7.02 -3.26 -3.06
C ALA A 20 7.12 -2.48 -1.75
N LEU A 21 6.71 -3.09 -0.63
CA LEU A 21 6.75 -2.45 0.68
C LEU A 21 8.17 -2.32 1.22
N ARG A 22 9.06 -3.25 0.90
CA ARG A 22 10.50 -3.11 1.23
C ARG A 22 11.09 -1.88 0.52
N LEU A 23 10.85 -1.77 -0.77
CA LEU A 23 11.31 -0.60 -1.53
C LEU A 23 10.67 0.68 -1.00
N GLY A 24 9.37 0.64 -0.75
CA GLY A 24 8.66 1.76 -0.14
C GLY A 24 9.27 2.20 1.18
N GLY A 25 9.62 1.24 2.03
CA GLY A 25 10.29 1.50 3.30
C GLY A 25 11.66 2.17 3.14
N ALA A 26 12.43 1.73 2.14
CA ALA A 26 13.71 2.35 1.82
C ALA A 26 13.52 3.78 1.30
N LEU A 27 12.53 3.99 0.43
CA LEU A 27 12.20 5.32 -0.11
C LEU A 27 11.70 6.25 0.99
N ALA A 28 10.91 5.74 1.93
CA ALA A 28 10.34 6.53 3.02
C ALA A 28 11.43 7.09 3.97
N LYS A 29 12.61 6.52 3.98
CA LYS A 29 13.75 7.03 4.75
C LYS A 29 14.47 8.20 4.08
N ARG A 30 14.18 8.44 2.80
CA ARG A 30 14.84 9.51 2.03
C ARG A 30 14.11 10.83 2.25
N GLU A 31 14.82 11.85 2.67
CA GLU A 31 14.24 13.18 2.90
C GLU A 31 13.83 13.87 1.60
N ASP A 32 14.46 13.51 0.49
CA ASP A 32 14.21 14.07 -0.84
C ASP A 32 13.09 13.34 -1.61
N VAL A 33 12.36 12.44 -0.94
CA VAL A 33 11.29 11.64 -1.57
C VAL A 33 9.96 11.90 -0.89
N ASP A 34 8.94 12.25 -1.70
CA ASP A 34 7.54 12.26 -1.31
C ASP A 34 6.92 10.97 -1.85
N LEU A 35 6.42 10.13 -0.94
CA LEU A 35 5.96 8.78 -1.28
C LEU A 35 4.45 8.66 -1.14
N ARG A 36 3.81 8.05 -2.14
CA ARG A 36 2.43 7.59 -2.06
C ARG A 36 2.37 6.13 -2.50
N VAL A 37 1.58 5.35 -1.81
CA VAL A 37 1.38 3.93 -2.10
C VAL A 37 -0.10 3.68 -2.34
N PHE A 38 -0.43 3.04 -3.46
CA PHE A 38 -1.80 2.68 -3.79
C PHE A 38 -1.93 1.17 -3.87
N LEU A 39 -2.82 0.62 -3.04
CA LEU A 39 -3.12 -0.81 -3.02
C LEU A 39 -4.34 -1.06 -3.90
N PHE A 40 -4.13 -1.81 -4.97
CA PHE A 40 -5.10 -2.03 -6.02
C PHE A 40 -5.46 -3.51 -6.12
N GLY A 41 -6.68 -3.84 -6.52
CA GLY A 41 -7.08 -5.23 -6.67
C GLY A 41 -6.89 -6.04 -5.40
N ASP A 42 -6.30 -7.22 -5.51
CA ASP A 42 -6.04 -8.11 -4.38
C ASP A 42 -5.10 -7.51 -3.34
N ALA A 43 -4.29 -6.52 -3.71
CA ALA A 43 -3.35 -5.90 -2.79
C ALA A 43 -4.01 -5.09 -1.68
N VAL A 44 -5.32 -4.75 -1.80
CA VAL A 44 -6.03 -4.06 -0.71
C VAL A 44 -5.99 -4.87 0.59
N ALA A 45 -5.90 -6.19 0.49
CA ALA A 45 -5.79 -7.06 1.66
C ALA A 45 -4.47 -6.90 2.42
N CYS A 46 -3.45 -6.31 1.82
CA CYS A 46 -2.18 -6.01 2.52
C CYS A 46 -2.39 -5.04 3.69
N ALA A 47 -3.42 -4.20 3.64
CA ALA A 47 -3.69 -3.20 4.65
C ALA A 47 -4.62 -3.68 5.77
N ILE A 48 -5.13 -4.90 5.72
CA ILE A 48 -5.99 -5.44 6.77
C ILE A 48 -5.18 -5.56 8.06
N ALA A 49 -5.71 -4.98 9.14
CA ALA A 49 -5.05 -5.00 10.44
C ALA A 49 -5.05 -6.39 11.07
N GLY A 50 -4.08 -6.64 11.94
CA GLY A 50 -4.07 -7.84 12.77
C GLY A 50 -3.74 -9.12 12.02
N GLN A 51 -2.91 -9.05 10.99
CA GLN A 51 -2.47 -10.24 10.28
C GLN A 51 -1.68 -11.16 11.18
N GLU A 52 -2.09 -12.42 11.26
CA GLU A 52 -1.45 -13.43 12.10
C GLU A 52 -0.65 -14.39 11.21
N LEU A 53 0.64 -14.47 11.46
CA LEU A 53 1.56 -15.28 10.70
C LEU A 53 2.45 -16.10 11.62
N PRO A 54 2.99 -17.22 11.15
CA PRO A 54 3.95 -18.00 11.93
C PRO A 54 5.17 -17.15 12.32
N ASP A 55 5.82 -17.53 13.39
CA ASP A 55 7.05 -16.87 13.86
C ASP A 55 8.11 -16.82 12.74
N GLY A 56 8.74 -15.67 12.62
CA GLY A 56 9.78 -15.44 11.62
C GLY A 56 9.27 -14.98 10.26
N HIS A 57 7.94 -14.95 10.05
CA HIS A 57 7.37 -14.39 8.82
C HIS A 57 7.25 -12.87 8.90
N TYR A 58 7.31 -12.22 7.74
CA TYR A 58 7.05 -10.78 7.63
C TYR A 58 5.54 -10.50 7.72
N HIS A 59 5.20 -9.32 8.25
CA HIS A 59 3.80 -8.85 8.36
C HIS A 59 3.62 -7.63 7.48
N LEU A 60 2.85 -7.76 6.40
CA LEU A 60 2.64 -6.67 5.45
C LEU A 60 1.91 -5.48 6.07
N ASP A 61 0.95 -5.73 6.97
CA ASP A 61 0.26 -4.67 7.70
C ASP A 61 1.23 -3.80 8.52
N ARG A 62 2.24 -4.41 9.12
CA ARG A 62 3.27 -3.68 9.88
C ARG A 62 4.25 -2.96 8.95
N MET A 63 4.56 -3.54 7.80
CA MET A 63 5.45 -2.93 6.82
C MET A 63 4.87 -1.66 6.21
N LEU A 64 3.56 -1.48 6.24
CA LEU A 64 2.90 -0.27 5.79
C LEU A 64 3.09 0.91 6.76
N LYS A 65 3.35 0.65 8.03
CA LYS A 65 3.41 1.72 9.06
C LYS A 65 4.42 2.83 8.75
N PRO A 66 5.67 2.53 8.38
CA PRO A 66 6.61 3.62 8.03
C PRO A 66 6.18 4.38 6.77
N LEU A 67 5.50 3.71 5.84
CA LEU A 67 4.99 4.35 4.63
C LEU A 67 3.85 5.32 4.96
N ILE A 68 2.98 4.92 5.89
CA ILE A 68 1.88 5.76 6.37
C ILE A 68 2.43 6.99 7.12
N ARG A 69 3.44 6.80 7.94
CA ARG A 69 4.02 7.90 8.72
C ARG A 69 4.72 8.95 7.85
N ARG A 70 5.34 8.52 6.76
CA ARG A 70 6.17 9.38 5.89
C ARG A 70 5.50 9.74 4.58
N GLY A 71 4.36 9.14 4.27
CA GLY A 71 3.65 9.37 3.03
C GLY A 71 2.16 9.08 3.17
N GLU A 72 1.55 8.61 2.10
CA GLU A 72 0.14 8.25 2.10
C GLU A 72 -0.05 6.84 1.55
N VAL A 73 -1.00 6.11 2.14
CA VAL A 73 -1.40 4.78 1.67
C VAL A 73 -2.89 4.79 1.39
N GLY A 74 -3.26 4.61 0.13
CA GLY A 74 -4.65 4.52 -0.32
C GLY A 74 -4.99 3.10 -0.74
N CYS A 75 -6.21 2.66 -0.41
CA CYS A 75 -6.75 1.36 -0.80
C CYS A 75 -7.93 1.57 -1.73
N CYS A 76 -7.91 0.93 -2.89
CA CYS A 76 -9.00 1.04 -3.87
C CYS A 76 -10.33 0.66 -3.24
N GLY A 77 -11.27 1.59 -3.17
CA GLY A 77 -12.58 1.36 -2.54
C GLY A 77 -13.42 0.34 -3.29
N THR A 78 -13.45 0.41 -4.62
CA THR A 78 -14.15 -0.58 -5.45
C THR A 78 -13.58 -1.98 -5.25
N CYS A 79 -12.26 -2.08 -5.11
CA CYS A 79 -11.59 -3.35 -4.88
C CYS A 79 -11.91 -3.93 -3.49
N LEU A 80 -12.02 -3.07 -2.48
CA LEU A 80 -12.49 -3.46 -1.15
C LEU A 80 -13.92 -3.99 -1.21
N ASP A 81 -14.80 -3.25 -1.87
CA ASP A 81 -16.21 -3.63 -2.00
C ASP A 81 -16.38 -4.98 -2.70
N ALA A 82 -15.64 -5.20 -3.78
CA ALA A 82 -15.68 -6.45 -4.55
C ALA A 82 -15.26 -7.68 -3.70
N ARG A 83 -14.53 -7.46 -2.61
CA ARG A 83 -14.04 -8.51 -1.73
C ARG A 83 -14.77 -8.56 -0.38
N GLY A 84 -15.79 -7.74 -0.23
CA GLY A 84 -16.55 -7.68 1.03
C GLY A 84 -15.73 -7.17 2.21
N LEU A 85 -14.72 -6.34 1.96
CA LEU A 85 -13.83 -5.81 2.98
C LEU A 85 -14.26 -4.40 3.38
N GLY A 86 -14.77 -4.25 4.59
CA GLY A 86 -15.14 -2.95 5.12
C GLY A 86 -13.92 -2.11 5.50
N GLU A 87 -14.07 -0.80 5.42
CA GLU A 87 -13.00 0.15 5.76
C GLU A 87 -12.50 -0.01 7.19
N GLN A 88 -13.38 -0.42 8.10
CA GLN A 88 -13.03 -0.65 9.51
C GLN A 88 -11.99 -1.76 9.71
N LEU A 89 -11.77 -2.62 8.70
CA LEU A 89 -10.77 -3.68 8.76
C LEU A 89 -9.35 -3.17 8.48
N LEU A 90 -9.23 -1.98 7.91
CA LEU A 90 -7.94 -1.42 7.53
C LEU A 90 -7.15 -0.98 8.75
N GLY A 91 -5.83 -1.16 8.69
CA GLY A 91 -4.92 -0.64 9.70
C GLY A 91 -4.97 0.89 9.77
N GLU A 92 -4.67 1.44 10.94
CA GLU A 92 -4.69 2.87 11.18
C GLU A 92 -3.80 3.60 10.17
N GLY A 93 -4.35 4.61 9.51
CA GLY A 93 -3.65 5.44 8.53
C GLY A 93 -3.72 4.93 7.10
N ALA A 94 -4.07 3.67 6.88
CA ALA A 94 -4.45 3.19 5.55
C ALA A 94 -5.93 3.52 5.35
N ARG A 95 -6.26 4.11 4.22
CA ARG A 95 -7.62 4.62 4.02
C ARG A 95 -8.22 4.16 2.70
N ARG A 96 -9.55 4.11 2.69
CA ARG A 96 -10.31 3.91 1.46
C ARG A 96 -10.03 5.06 0.50
N SER A 97 -9.74 4.74 -0.73
CA SER A 97 -9.46 5.69 -1.80
C SER A 97 -10.32 5.40 -3.02
N SER A 98 -10.03 6.05 -4.13
CA SER A 98 -10.79 5.98 -5.36
C SER A 98 -9.87 5.96 -6.59
N LEU A 99 -10.45 5.57 -7.72
CA LEU A 99 -9.72 5.62 -8.99
C LEU A 99 -9.38 7.08 -9.37
N GLU A 100 -10.27 8.02 -9.04
CA GLU A 100 -10.03 9.44 -9.27
C GLU A 100 -8.81 9.93 -8.50
N GLU A 101 -8.66 9.52 -7.25
CA GLU A 101 -7.48 9.87 -6.46
C GLU A 101 -6.22 9.20 -7.04
N LEU A 102 -6.31 7.95 -7.48
CA LEU A 102 -5.18 7.30 -8.13
C LEU A 102 -4.76 8.05 -9.40
N ALA A 103 -5.74 8.51 -10.20
CA ALA A 103 -5.44 9.32 -11.38
C ALA A 103 -4.71 10.62 -11.01
N ASP A 104 -5.16 11.29 -9.96
CA ASP A 104 -4.48 12.48 -9.45
C ASP A 104 -3.05 12.17 -9.02
N TRP A 105 -2.86 11.05 -8.33
CA TRP A 105 -1.53 10.63 -7.87
C TRP A 105 -0.61 10.25 -9.04
N ALA A 106 -1.16 9.61 -10.07
CA ALA A 106 -0.40 9.27 -11.27
C ALA A 106 0.12 10.52 -12.00
N LEU A 107 -0.69 11.57 -12.03
CA LEU A 107 -0.28 12.85 -12.62
C LEU A 107 0.68 13.64 -11.71
N TRP A 108 0.55 13.46 -10.41
CA TRP A 108 1.43 14.08 -9.42
C TRP A 108 2.84 13.51 -9.45
N ALA A 109 2.98 12.20 -9.68
CA ALA A 109 4.25 11.49 -9.54
C ALA A 109 5.26 11.84 -10.62
N ASP A 110 6.52 11.96 -10.23
CA ASP A 110 7.64 12.02 -11.17
C ASP A 110 7.99 10.61 -11.66
N THR A 111 7.80 9.61 -10.81
CA THR A 111 8.06 8.20 -11.12
C THR A 111 6.95 7.34 -10.54
N THR A 112 6.46 6.40 -11.34
CA THR A 112 5.47 5.41 -10.89
C THR A 112 6.08 4.02 -11.03
N LEU A 113 6.05 3.26 -9.93
CA LEU A 113 6.54 1.88 -9.87
C LEU A 113 5.35 0.96 -9.60
N THR A 114 5.22 -0.08 -10.41
CA THR A 114 4.09 -1.02 -10.31
C THR A 114 4.61 -2.42 -10.01
N PHE A 115 4.02 -3.02 -9.02
CA PHE A 115 4.33 -4.38 -8.60
C PHE A 115 3.11 -5.28 -8.70
#